data_3848a5fcd16c92f25ea93ad42648d758
#
_entry.id   3848a5fcd16c92f25ea93ad42648d758
#
_cell.length_a   1.000
_cell.length_b   1.000
_cell.length_c   1.000
_cell.angle_alpha   90.00
_cell.angle_beta   90.00
_cell.angle_gamma   90.00
#
_symmetry.space_group_name_H-M   'P 1'
#
loop_
_entity.id
_entity.type
_entity.pdbx_description
1 polymer ?
#
loop_
_entity_poly.entity_id
_entity_poly.type
_entity_poly.pdbx_seq_one_letter_code
_entity_poly.pdbx_strand_id
1 'polypeptide(L)'
;MNNRTAAQVDLLNGGILKSLFYFSLPILISYVFLQLYNTVDILIVGHFLKEESLAAIGSCIAAYELIVSFGTGFGNGLGIIVANAYGSGDDEKLKRTVAASCIISLAMIFFITVLSRLFLMKLLVLLGTPSEIIDEAYSYIIIIGVFSGVLFLYNFFASLLRAIGNSVMPLIFLIISSILNILFDIILITKFSMGVRGTAVATILAQSISAVLCLLYILKKSRILVFKPKHLGFDCELYKSLFAQGFSMGFMVAIVSSGSLILQSAINNLGVMIIAGHIAARKIFSVLNIPVISFGVFSATFVSQNFGAKKYERIKRGVLYSILICAVWSVVLMCTMTLFVGPAIRFLSGSENPEILDYASKYLYFGIPFYVILGILIVLRNSIQGLKYKVLPLISSVIELLGKILFTILIIPKIGKWGVIVCEPLIWCIMTVQLAYVYLRAMRRMTSGGNDVLHSS
;
A
#
# COMPACT_ATOMS: atom_id res chain seq x y z
N MET A 1 -14.85 0.15 -28.50
CA MET A 1 -14.70 -0.44 -27.16
C MET A 1 -14.83 -1.98 -27.11
N ASN A 2 -14.55 -2.70 -28.20
CA ASN A 2 -14.80 -4.14 -28.28
C ASN A 2 -13.59 -5.07 -28.07
N ASN A 3 -12.49 -4.59 -27.44
CA ASN A 3 -11.29 -5.41 -27.20
C ASN A 3 -11.00 -5.59 -25.69
N ARG A 4 -12.04 -5.89 -24.89
CA ARG A 4 -11.81 -6.27 -23.50
C ARG A 4 -11.22 -7.67 -23.46
N THR A 5 -10.13 -7.85 -22.72
CA THR A 5 -9.62 -9.18 -22.41
C THR A 5 -10.54 -9.85 -21.37
N ALA A 6 -10.62 -11.18 -21.38
CA ALA A 6 -11.45 -11.96 -20.43
C ALA A 6 -11.15 -11.65 -18.94
N ALA A 7 -9.98 -11.10 -18.64
CA ALA A 7 -9.54 -10.73 -17.30
C ALA A 7 -9.92 -9.30 -16.87
N GLN A 8 -10.62 -8.52 -17.70
CA GLN A 8 -11.01 -7.14 -17.40
C GLN A 8 -12.42 -7.06 -16.83
N VAL A 9 -12.56 -6.41 -15.69
CA VAL A 9 -13.84 -6.09 -15.05
C VAL A 9 -14.36 -4.75 -15.60
N ASP A 10 -15.64 -4.71 -15.97
CA ASP A 10 -16.30 -3.48 -16.43
C ASP A 10 -16.69 -2.60 -15.23
N LEU A 11 -15.83 -1.64 -14.92
CA LEU A 11 -16.08 -0.67 -13.83
C LEU A 11 -17.00 0.48 -14.27
N LEU A 12 -17.20 0.69 -15.60
CA LEU A 12 -17.98 1.80 -16.14
C LEU A 12 -19.46 1.47 -16.34
N ASN A 13 -19.79 0.24 -16.77
CA ASN A 13 -21.16 -0.14 -17.12
C ASN A 13 -21.64 -1.40 -16.41
N GLY A 14 -20.73 -2.23 -15.87
CA GLY A 14 -21.07 -3.45 -15.14
C GLY A 14 -21.85 -3.20 -13.84
N GLY A 15 -22.50 -4.21 -13.30
CA GLY A 15 -23.14 -4.14 -11.98
C GLY A 15 -22.11 -3.77 -10.91
N ILE A 16 -22.37 -2.74 -10.10
CA ILE A 16 -21.38 -2.17 -9.17
C ILE A 16 -20.88 -3.21 -8.17
N LEU A 17 -21.79 -3.94 -7.51
CA LEU A 17 -21.43 -4.99 -6.54
C LEU A 17 -20.60 -6.10 -7.20
N LYS A 18 -21.04 -6.57 -8.37
CA LYS A 18 -20.30 -7.58 -9.15
C LYS A 18 -18.91 -7.08 -9.50
N SER A 19 -18.79 -5.86 -10.00
CA SER A 19 -17.50 -5.23 -10.32
C SER A 19 -16.61 -5.10 -9.09
N LEU A 20 -17.18 -4.71 -7.95
CA LEU A 20 -16.47 -4.59 -6.68
C LEU A 20 -15.83 -5.92 -6.27
N PHE A 21 -16.62 -7.00 -6.21
CA PHE A 21 -16.10 -8.31 -5.80
C PHE A 21 -15.07 -8.86 -6.80
N TYR A 22 -15.37 -8.87 -8.10
CA TYR A 22 -14.46 -9.42 -9.10
C TYR A 22 -13.15 -8.65 -9.25
N PHE A 23 -13.17 -7.34 -8.97
CA PHE A 23 -11.95 -6.53 -9.01
C PHE A 23 -11.16 -6.62 -7.71
N SER A 24 -11.83 -6.59 -6.54
CA SER A 24 -11.17 -6.59 -5.24
C SER A 24 -10.64 -7.96 -4.82
N LEU A 25 -11.28 -9.06 -5.22
CA LEU A 25 -10.87 -10.40 -4.84
C LEU A 25 -9.44 -10.74 -5.29
N PRO A 26 -9.01 -10.50 -6.54
CA PRO A 26 -7.61 -10.71 -6.93
C PRO A 26 -6.64 -9.84 -6.15
N ILE A 27 -7.02 -8.61 -5.80
CA ILE A 27 -6.19 -7.70 -5.00
C ILE A 27 -6.05 -8.23 -3.56
N LEU A 28 -7.14 -8.70 -2.97
CA LEU A 28 -7.14 -9.34 -1.65
C LEU A 28 -6.20 -10.55 -1.63
N ILE A 29 -6.33 -11.43 -2.61
CA ILE A 29 -5.46 -12.60 -2.77
C ILE A 29 -4.00 -12.15 -2.94
N SER A 30 -3.73 -11.08 -3.70
CA SER A 30 -2.37 -10.53 -3.85
C SER A 30 -1.76 -10.09 -2.52
N TYR A 31 -2.53 -9.43 -1.65
CA TYR A 31 -2.05 -9.03 -0.32
C TYR A 31 -1.81 -10.23 0.59
N VAL A 32 -2.64 -11.27 0.53
CA VAL A 32 -2.41 -12.52 1.27
C VAL A 32 -1.12 -13.19 0.79
N PHE A 33 -0.92 -13.32 -0.53
CA PHE A 33 0.31 -13.89 -1.08
C PHE A 33 1.56 -13.07 -0.72
N LEU A 34 1.46 -11.74 -0.75
CA LEU A 34 2.55 -10.86 -0.32
C LEU A 34 2.90 -11.07 1.15
N GLN A 35 1.90 -11.26 2.02
CA GLN A 35 2.13 -11.53 3.44
C GLN A 35 2.76 -12.91 3.68
N LEU A 36 2.31 -13.92 2.94
CA LEU A 36 2.91 -15.26 2.98
C LEU A 36 4.36 -15.25 2.48
N TYR A 37 4.61 -14.60 1.36
CA TYR A 37 5.93 -14.40 0.79
C TYR A 37 6.90 -13.78 1.81
N ASN A 38 6.55 -12.64 2.40
CA ASN A 38 7.38 -11.99 3.40
C ASN A 38 7.67 -12.88 4.62
N THR A 39 6.69 -13.70 5.01
CA THR A 39 6.86 -14.65 6.12
C THR A 39 7.83 -15.78 5.77
N VAL A 40 7.70 -16.35 4.57
CA VAL A 40 8.59 -17.43 4.08
C VAL A 40 10.02 -16.92 3.92
N ASP A 41 10.19 -15.70 3.42
CA ASP A 41 11.50 -15.04 3.26
C ASP A 41 12.25 -14.96 4.61
N ILE A 42 11.57 -14.49 5.66
CA ILE A 42 12.12 -14.43 7.01
C ILE A 42 12.45 -15.84 7.55
N LEU A 43 11.59 -16.83 7.30
CA LEU A 43 11.84 -18.22 7.72
C LEU A 43 13.04 -18.83 7.03
N ILE A 44 13.24 -18.58 5.72
CA ILE A 44 14.41 -19.05 4.97
C ILE A 44 15.68 -18.42 5.57
N VAL A 45 15.69 -17.12 5.76
CA VAL A 45 16.81 -16.41 6.38
C VAL A 45 17.12 -16.96 7.76
N GLY A 46 16.11 -17.11 8.63
CA GLY A 46 16.31 -17.63 9.99
C GLY A 46 16.75 -19.09 10.05
N HIS A 47 16.46 -19.89 9.00
CA HIS A 47 16.85 -21.29 8.96
C HIS A 47 18.28 -21.52 8.38
N PHE A 48 18.64 -20.75 7.35
CA PHE A 48 19.88 -20.98 6.61
C PHE A 48 21.02 -20.01 6.97
N LEU A 49 20.70 -18.87 7.62
CA LEU A 49 21.70 -17.87 8.01
C LEU A 49 21.81 -17.78 9.53
N LYS A 50 22.83 -17.04 9.99
CA LYS A 50 23.08 -16.81 11.43
C LYS A 50 22.08 -15.79 12.01
N GLU A 51 21.95 -15.78 13.33
CA GLU A 51 21.10 -14.79 14.04
C GLU A 51 21.52 -13.34 13.76
N GLU A 52 22.82 -13.08 13.58
CA GLU A 52 23.35 -11.76 13.23
C GLU A 52 22.83 -11.29 11.87
N SER A 53 22.75 -12.20 10.88
CA SER A 53 22.19 -11.90 9.55
C SER A 53 20.71 -11.58 9.59
N LEU A 54 19.95 -12.27 10.45
CA LEU A 54 18.54 -11.97 10.69
C LEU A 54 18.37 -10.59 11.34
N ALA A 55 19.22 -10.26 12.30
CA ALA A 55 19.26 -8.94 12.95
C ALA A 55 19.63 -7.84 11.94
N ALA A 56 20.58 -8.10 11.03
CA ALA A 56 20.98 -7.16 9.99
C ALA A 56 19.81 -6.85 9.03
N ILE A 57 19.08 -7.86 8.55
CA ILE A 57 17.87 -7.64 7.73
C ILE A 57 16.79 -6.92 8.55
N GLY A 58 16.60 -7.31 9.82
CA GLY A 58 15.65 -6.66 10.72
C GLY A 58 15.89 -5.16 10.87
N SER A 59 17.16 -4.73 10.98
CA SER A 59 17.53 -3.32 11.07
C SER A 59 17.23 -2.52 9.78
N CYS A 60 17.11 -3.21 8.64
CA CYS A 60 16.80 -2.59 7.35
C CYS A 60 15.30 -2.41 7.09
N ILE A 61 14.40 -3.00 7.91
CA ILE A 61 12.95 -3.02 7.63
C ILE A 61 12.40 -1.61 7.43
N ALA A 62 12.77 -0.65 8.26
CA ALA A 62 12.29 0.73 8.15
C ALA A 62 12.73 1.40 6.83
N ALA A 63 13.99 1.21 6.42
CA ALA A 63 14.51 1.73 5.17
C ALA A 63 13.87 1.03 3.95
N TYR A 64 13.70 -0.28 4.02
CA TYR A 64 13.01 -1.08 3.00
C TYR A 64 11.55 -0.62 2.83
N GLU A 65 10.80 -0.53 3.92
CA GLU A 65 9.41 -0.07 3.88
C GLU A 65 9.27 1.33 3.30
N LEU A 66 10.16 2.26 3.65
CA LEU A 66 10.14 3.61 3.12
C LEU A 66 10.29 3.61 1.59
N ILE A 67 11.26 2.87 1.04
CA ILE A 67 11.52 2.79 -0.40
C ILE A 67 10.35 2.12 -1.13
N VAL A 68 9.93 0.94 -0.66
CA VAL A 68 8.91 0.12 -1.33
C VAL A 68 7.53 0.75 -1.23
N SER A 69 7.18 1.27 -0.04
CA SER A 69 5.88 1.90 0.19
C SER A 69 5.72 3.20 -0.59
N PHE A 70 6.77 4.04 -0.62
CA PHE A 70 6.78 5.23 -1.45
C PHE A 70 6.59 4.88 -2.93
N GLY A 71 7.36 3.89 -3.43
CA GLY A 71 7.25 3.42 -4.81
C GLY A 71 5.86 2.90 -5.17
N THR A 72 5.27 2.12 -4.28
CA THR A 72 3.90 1.59 -4.45
C THR A 72 2.87 2.71 -4.46
N GLY A 73 2.97 3.65 -3.52
CA GLY A 73 2.08 4.83 -3.46
C GLY A 73 2.18 5.68 -4.72
N PHE A 74 3.41 5.99 -5.15
CA PHE A 74 3.67 6.78 -6.35
C PHE A 74 3.11 6.10 -7.60
N GLY A 75 3.37 4.81 -7.81
CA GLY A 75 2.84 4.03 -8.93
C GLY A 75 1.31 3.99 -8.94
N ASN A 76 0.68 3.84 -7.79
CA ASN A 76 -0.77 3.90 -7.67
C ASN A 76 -1.31 5.30 -8.02
N GLY A 77 -0.61 6.37 -7.63
CA GLY A 77 -0.97 7.74 -7.98
C GLY A 77 -0.99 7.98 -9.50
N LEU A 78 0.02 7.50 -10.21
CA LEU A 78 0.03 7.52 -11.67
C LEU A 78 -1.13 6.71 -12.25
N GLY A 79 -1.41 5.53 -11.70
CA GLY A 79 -2.53 4.66 -12.11
C GLY A 79 -3.90 5.33 -11.99
N ILE A 80 -4.11 6.20 -11.00
CA ILE A 80 -5.34 6.99 -10.86
C ILE A 80 -5.54 7.93 -12.05
N ILE A 81 -4.50 8.66 -12.47
CA ILE A 81 -4.62 9.57 -13.61
C ILE A 81 -4.86 8.79 -14.91
N VAL A 82 -4.20 7.63 -15.07
CA VAL A 82 -4.45 6.71 -16.19
C VAL A 82 -5.86 6.15 -16.17
N ALA A 83 -6.39 5.76 -15.01
CA ALA A 83 -7.76 5.29 -14.86
C ALA A 83 -8.79 6.37 -15.24
N ASN A 84 -8.52 7.63 -14.90
CA ASN A 84 -9.34 8.77 -15.31
C ASN A 84 -9.32 8.96 -16.84
N ALA A 85 -8.14 8.91 -17.44
CA ALA A 85 -8.01 9.00 -18.90
C ALA A 85 -8.71 7.82 -19.62
N TYR A 86 -8.59 6.59 -19.07
CA TYR A 86 -9.33 5.44 -19.57
C TYR A 86 -10.85 5.63 -19.48
N GLY A 87 -11.32 6.15 -18.35
CA GLY A 87 -12.74 6.44 -18.12
C GLY A 87 -13.33 7.48 -19.06
N SER A 88 -12.52 8.45 -19.53
CA SER A 88 -12.99 9.47 -20.47
C SER A 88 -13.34 8.93 -21.87
N GLY A 89 -12.88 7.70 -22.23
CA GLY A 89 -13.11 7.11 -23.53
C GLY A 89 -12.25 7.68 -24.66
N ASP A 90 -11.32 8.58 -24.36
CA ASP A 90 -10.40 9.20 -25.32
C ASP A 90 -9.09 8.41 -25.36
N ASP A 91 -8.90 7.63 -26.42
CA ASP A 91 -7.72 6.77 -26.62
C ASP A 91 -6.42 7.58 -26.78
N GLU A 92 -6.46 8.74 -27.41
CA GLU A 92 -5.26 9.60 -27.59
C GLU A 92 -4.83 10.19 -26.23
N LYS A 93 -5.79 10.67 -25.44
CA LYS A 93 -5.55 11.15 -24.09
C LYS A 93 -4.97 10.04 -23.20
N LEU A 94 -5.53 8.84 -23.26
CA LEU A 94 -5.05 7.68 -22.51
C LEU A 94 -3.59 7.36 -22.87
N LYS A 95 -3.26 7.27 -24.16
CA LYS A 95 -1.90 6.96 -24.62
C LYS A 95 -0.88 8.04 -24.25
N ARG A 96 -1.26 9.33 -24.33
CA ARG A 96 -0.43 10.45 -23.87
C ARG A 96 -0.19 10.35 -22.34
N THR A 97 -1.24 10.04 -21.59
CA THR A 97 -1.13 9.88 -20.13
C THR A 97 -0.21 8.71 -19.76
N VAL A 98 -0.33 7.56 -20.43
CA VAL A 98 0.58 6.42 -20.20
C VAL A 98 2.01 6.77 -20.58
N ALA A 99 2.25 7.45 -21.72
CA ALA A 99 3.58 7.87 -22.16
C ALA A 99 4.23 8.81 -21.14
N ALA A 100 3.52 9.84 -20.69
CA ALA A 100 3.98 10.76 -19.64
C ALA A 100 4.24 10.04 -18.32
N SER A 101 3.39 9.10 -17.94
CA SER A 101 3.57 8.28 -16.72
C SER A 101 4.84 7.43 -16.79
N CYS A 102 5.16 6.85 -17.95
CA CYS A 102 6.42 6.13 -18.17
C CYS A 102 7.65 7.03 -17.97
N ILE A 103 7.64 8.23 -18.56
CA ILE A 103 8.76 9.19 -18.42
C ILE A 103 8.95 9.59 -16.95
N ILE A 104 7.85 9.93 -16.25
CA ILE A 104 7.90 10.30 -14.82
C ILE A 104 8.38 9.12 -13.97
N SER A 105 7.94 7.90 -14.29
CA SER A 105 8.38 6.70 -13.57
C SER A 105 9.88 6.46 -13.73
N LEU A 106 10.43 6.60 -14.94
CA LEU A 106 11.86 6.46 -15.19
C LEU A 106 12.69 7.55 -14.49
N ALA A 107 12.23 8.80 -14.52
CA ALA A 107 12.87 9.90 -13.79
C ALA A 107 12.86 9.63 -12.27
N MET A 108 11.76 9.13 -11.72
CA MET A 108 11.66 8.80 -10.31
C MET A 108 12.55 7.61 -9.91
N ILE A 109 12.64 6.59 -10.74
CA ILE A 109 13.55 5.45 -10.53
C ILE A 109 14.99 5.95 -10.46
N PHE A 110 15.40 6.78 -11.42
CA PHE A 110 16.74 7.37 -11.40
C PHE A 110 16.99 8.17 -10.12
N PHE A 111 16.04 8.99 -9.71
CA PHE A 111 16.13 9.81 -8.50
C PHE A 111 16.28 8.96 -7.24
N ILE A 112 15.43 7.93 -7.07
CA ILE A 112 15.48 7.02 -5.90
C ILE A 112 16.78 6.22 -5.90
N THR A 113 17.24 5.73 -7.05
CA THR A 113 18.51 5.01 -7.16
C THR A 113 19.70 5.88 -6.71
N VAL A 114 19.76 7.14 -7.17
CA VAL A 114 20.81 8.09 -6.76
C VAL A 114 20.72 8.39 -5.26
N LEU A 115 19.52 8.68 -4.75
CA LEU A 115 19.33 8.91 -3.30
C LEU A 115 19.74 7.71 -2.46
N SER A 116 19.35 6.51 -2.87
CA SER A 116 19.70 5.27 -2.18
C SER A 116 21.23 5.11 -2.13
N ARG A 117 21.91 5.34 -3.24
CA ARG A 117 23.39 5.22 -3.29
C ARG A 117 24.10 6.22 -2.39
N LEU A 118 23.56 7.44 -2.24
CA LEU A 118 24.19 8.51 -1.48
C LEU A 118 23.85 8.48 0.02
N PHE A 119 22.65 8.02 0.39
CA PHE A 119 22.12 8.26 1.72
C PHE A 119 21.78 7.00 2.53
N LEU A 120 21.70 5.80 1.96
CA LEU A 120 21.28 4.60 2.71
C LEU A 120 22.21 4.26 3.89
N MET A 121 23.53 4.37 3.73
CA MET A 121 24.45 4.15 4.85
C MET A 121 24.18 5.16 5.99
N LYS A 122 24.01 6.44 5.65
CA LYS A 122 23.70 7.48 6.63
C LYS A 122 22.35 7.23 7.32
N LEU A 123 21.39 6.70 6.58
CA LEU A 123 20.08 6.35 7.13
C LEU A 123 20.18 5.20 8.13
N LEU A 124 20.96 4.15 7.85
CA LEU A 124 21.19 3.04 8.80
C LEU A 124 21.83 3.53 10.08
N VAL A 125 22.85 4.39 9.99
CA VAL A 125 23.49 5.02 11.15
C VAL A 125 22.46 5.85 11.95
N LEU A 126 21.65 6.66 11.26
CA LEU A 126 20.61 7.48 11.90
C LEU A 126 19.54 6.63 12.62
N LEU A 127 19.22 5.46 12.06
CA LEU A 127 18.28 4.50 12.64
C LEU A 127 18.89 3.70 13.81
N GLY A 128 20.17 3.92 14.15
CA GLY A 128 20.84 3.29 15.29
C GLY A 128 21.23 1.83 15.04
N THR A 129 21.49 1.44 13.76
CA THR A 129 21.98 0.09 13.45
C THR A 129 23.32 -0.14 14.15
N PRO A 130 23.49 -1.23 14.96
CA PRO A 130 24.74 -1.55 15.64
C PRO A 130 25.91 -1.71 14.67
N SER A 131 27.11 -1.27 15.11
CA SER A 131 28.33 -1.32 14.30
C SER A 131 28.73 -2.73 13.86
N GLU A 132 28.38 -3.75 14.65
CA GLU A 132 28.71 -5.14 14.42
C GLU A 132 27.98 -5.72 13.21
N ILE A 133 26.78 -5.22 12.86
CA ILE A 133 25.92 -5.73 11.79
C ILE A 133 25.71 -4.72 10.66
N ILE A 134 26.21 -3.49 10.77
CA ILE A 134 25.92 -2.41 9.81
C ILE A 134 26.40 -2.70 8.39
N ASP A 135 27.55 -3.33 8.26
CA ASP A 135 28.12 -3.69 6.94
C ASP A 135 27.29 -4.76 6.24
N GLU A 136 26.80 -5.73 7.00
CA GLU A 136 25.90 -6.77 6.49
C GLU A 136 24.53 -6.17 6.13
N ALA A 137 23.96 -5.35 7.01
CA ALA A 137 22.72 -4.61 6.76
C ALA A 137 22.82 -3.71 5.51
N TYR A 138 23.93 -2.96 5.38
CA TYR A 138 24.17 -2.14 4.20
C TYR A 138 24.30 -2.99 2.93
N SER A 139 24.98 -4.12 2.98
CA SER A 139 25.14 -5.01 1.85
C SER A 139 23.82 -5.57 1.31
N TYR A 140 22.81 -5.75 2.19
CA TYR A 140 21.46 -6.14 1.83
C TYR A 140 20.68 -4.96 1.23
N ILE A 141 20.56 -3.86 2.00
CA ILE A 141 19.66 -2.77 1.64
C ILE A 141 20.13 -1.95 0.43
N ILE A 142 21.44 -1.89 0.16
CA ILE A 142 21.97 -1.17 -1.00
C ILE A 142 21.56 -1.86 -2.31
N ILE A 143 21.47 -3.18 -2.35
CA ILE A 143 20.98 -3.92 -3.51
C ILE A 143 19.51 -3.56 -3.77
N ILE A 144 18.69 -3.61 -2.72
CA ILE A 144 17.27 -3.21 -2.82
C ILE A 144 17.15 -1.75 -3.27
N GLY A 145 17.91 -0.82 -2.67
CA GLY A 145 17.84 0.60 -2.98
C GLY A 145 18.28 0.93 -4.42
N VAL A 146 19.41 0.39 -4.86
CA VAL A 146 19.95 0.63 -6.21
C VAL A 146 19.05 0.01 -7.29
N PHE A 147 18.53 -1.18 -7.05
CA PHE A 147 17.63 -1.88 -7.97
C PHE A 147 16.15 -1.68 -7.64
N SER A 148 15.80 -0.74 -6.75
CA SER A 148 14.39 -0.39 -6.41
C SER A 148 13.55 -0.06 -7.64
N GLY A 149 14.20 0.39 -8.73
CA GLY A 149 13.57 0.62 -10.02
C GLY A 149 12.77 -0.56 -10.54
N VAL A 150 13.19 -1.78 -10.26
CA VAL A 150 12.47 -3.00 -10.66
C VAL A 150 11.16 -3.14 -9.89
N LEU A 151 11.22 -2.94 -8.56
CA LEU A 151 10.03 -2.94 -7.68
C LEU A 151 9.05 -1.85 -8.10
N PHE A 152 9.59 -0.68 -8.45
CA PHE A 152 8.82 0.44 -8.94
C PHE A 152 8.12 0.14 -10.27
N LEU A 153 8.83 -0.44 -11.24
CA LEU A 153 8.28 -0.83 -12.55
C LEU A 153 7.18 -1.88 -12.42
N TYR A 154 7.37 -2.90 -11.58
CA TYR A 154 6.31 -3.87 -11.33
C TYR A 154 5.04 -3.19 -10.79
N ASN A 155 5.17 -2.37 -9.73
CA ASN A 155 4.03 -1.67 -9.13
C ASN A 155 3.36 -0.71 -10.14
N PHE A 156 4.15 -0.02 -10.96
CA PHE A 156 3.66 0.87 -12.00
C PHE A 156 2.88 0.09 -13.08
N PHE A 157 3.44 -0.98 -13.65
CA PHE A 157 2.73 -1.77 -14.66
C PHE A 157 1.49 -2.46 -14.09
N ALA A 158 1.56 -2.95 -12.86
CA ALA A 158 0.40 -3.48 -12.16
C ALA A 158 -0.70 -2.41 -11.96
N SER A 159 -0.32 -1.16 -11.66
CA SER A 159 -1.26 -0.05 -11.54
C SER A 159 -1.89 0.33 -12.89
N LEU A 160 -1.14 0.28 -14.00
CA LEU A 160 -1.67 0.47 -15.35
C LEU A 160 -2.72 -0.60 -15.70
N LEU A 161 -2.45 -1.86 -15.39
CA LEU A 161 -3.41 -2.95 -15.62
C LEU A 161 -4.67 -2.76 -14.76
N ARG A 162 -4.52 -2.41 -13.48
CA ARG A 162 -5.66 -2.08 -12.61
C ARG A 162 -6.43 -0.86 -13.14
N ALA A 163 -5.75 0.14 -13.66
CA ALA A 163 -6.37 1.35 -14.22
C ALA A 163 -7.38 1.06 -15.35
N ILE A 164 -7.20 -0.02 -16.10
CA ILE A 164 -8.14 -0.48 -17.15
C ILE A 164 -9.10 -1.57 -16.66
N GLY A 165 -9.14 -1.88 -15.36
CA GLY A 165 -10.03 -2.89 -14.78
C GLY A 165 -9.47 -4.31 -14.70
N ASN A 166 -8.18 -4.53 -14.96
CA ASN A 166 -7.54 -5.84 -14.89
C ASN A 166 -6.73 -5.99 -13.59
N SER A 167 -7.32 -6.60 -12.57
CA SER A 167 -6.64 -6.93 -11.31
C SER A 167 -6.10 -8.37 -11.26
N VAL A 168 -6.52 -9.24 -12.20
CA VAL A 168 -6.16 -10.66 -12.21
C VAL A 168 -4.73 -10.88 -12.68
N MET A 169 -4.30 -10.21 -13.74
CA MET A 169 -2.96 -10.43 -14.31
C MET A 169 -1.83 -10.00 -13.36
N PRO A 170 -1.90 -8.84 -12.67
CA PRO A 170 -0.93 -8.51 -11.62
C PRO A 170 -0.83 -9.57 -10.52
N LEU A 171 -1.96 -10.18 -10.10
CA LEU A 171 -1.97 -11.28 -9.14
C LEU A 171 -1.20 -12.50 -9.67
N ILE A 172 -1.50 -12.94 -10.90
CA ILE A 172 -0.83 -14.13 -11.48
C ILE A 172 0.69 -13.90 -11.53
N PHE A 173 1.13 -12.73 -11.97
CA PHE A 173 2.55 -12.42 -12.06
C PHE A 173 3.21 -12.30 -10.68
N LEU A 174 2.47 -11.80 -9.66
CA LEU A 174 2.94 -11.81 -8.28
C LEU A 174 3.13 -13.23 -7.75
N ILE A 175 2.17 -14.14 -8.00
CA ILE A 175 2.29 -15.54 -7.57
C ILE A 175 3.52 -16.20 -8.20
N ILE A 176 3.73 -16.01 -9.50
CA ILE A 176 4.91 -16.53 -10.20
C ILE A 176 6.19 -15.97 -9.57
N SER A 177 6.24 -14.67 -9.34
CA SER A 177 7.36 -14.01 -8.69
C SER A 177 7.63 -14.54 -7.28
N SER A 178 6.59 -14.74 -6.48
CA SER A 178 6.74 -15.24 -5.11
C SER A 178 7.33 -16.67 -5.08
N ILE A 179 6.88 -17.53 -5.98
CA ILE A 179 7.44 -18.89 -6.10
C ILE A 179 8.90 -18.84 -6.53
N LEU A 180 9.22 -18.03 -7.54
CA LEU A 180 10.58 -17.88 -8.02
C LEU A 180 11.52 -17.25 -6.98
N ASN A 181 11.02 -16.31 -6.19
CA ASN A 181 11.82 -15.72 -5.13
C ASN A 181 12.23 -16.77 -4.09
N ILE A 182 11.29 -17.59 -3.59
CA ILE A 182 11.60 -18.69 -2.66
C ILE A 182 12.67 -19.63 -3.25
N LEU A 183 12.54 -19.97 -4.52
CA LEU A 183 13.54 -20.82 -5.20
C LEU A 183 14.91 -20.13 -5.29
N PHE A 184 14.94 -18.86 -5.66
CA PHE A 184 16.18 -18.09 -5.75
C PHE A 184 16.82 -17.89 -4.39
N ASP A 185 16.05 -17.61 -3.33
CA ASP A 185 16.58 -17.50 -1.96
C ASP A 185 17.31 -18.77 -1.56
N ILE A 186 16.65 -19.93 -1.69
CA ILE A 186 17.27 -21.20 -1.34
C ILE A 186 18.56 -21.44 -2.17
N ILE A 187 18.51 -21.21 -3.48
CA ILE A 187 19.66 -21.44 -4.36
C ILE A 187 20.82 -20.48 -4.04
N LEU A 188 20.54 -19.18 -3.92
CA LEU A 188 21.58 -18.16 -3.72
C LEU A 188 22.21 -18.25 -2.33
N ILE A 189 21.44 -18.60 -1.31
CA ILE A 189 21.95 -18.78 0.05
C ILE A 189 22.72 -20.09 0.17
N THR A 190 22.17 -21.22 -0.30
CA THR A 190 22.76 -22.55 -0.02
C THR A 190 23.85 -22.94 -1.00
N LYS A 191 23.65 -22.72 -2.33
CA LYS A 191 24.63 -23.12 -3.34
C LYS A 191 25.69 -22.06 -3.63
N PHE A 192 25.29 -20.78 -3.62
CA PHE A 192 26.19 -19.66 -3.92
C PHE A 192 26.76 -19.00 -2.67
N SER A 193 26.31 -19.38 -1.47
CA SER A 193 26.79 -18.86 -0.17
C SER A 193 26.79 -17.33 -0.10
N MET A 194 25.78 -16.68 -0.72
CA MET A 194 25.70 -15.21 -0.81
C MET A 194 25.22 -14.52 0.48
N GLY A 195 24.82 -15.29 1.51
CA GLY A 195 24.31 -14.72 2.77
C GLY A 195 23.11 -13.80 2.54
N VAL A 196 23.02 -12.71 3.28
CA VAL A 196 21.91 -11.73 3.15
C VAL A 196 21.85 -11.04 1.80
N ARG A 197 22.98 -10.95 1.08
CA ARG A 197 22.97 -10.42 -0.30
C ARG A 197 22.16 -11.32 -1.24
N GLY A 198 22.16 -12.64 -0.96
CA GLY A 198 21.39 -13.61 -1.74
C GLY A 198 19.90 -13.31 -1.70
N THR A 199 19.33 -13.00 -0.53
CA THR A 199 17.91 -12.65 -0.40
C THR A 199 17.55 -11.35 -1.12
N ALA A 200 18.41 -10.33 -1.02
CA ALA A 200 18.20 -9.10 -1.77
C ALA A 200 18.20 -9.33 -3.30
N VAL A 201 19.17 -10.10 -3.79
CA VAL A 201 19.28 -10.45 -5.23
C VAL A 201 18.09 -11.31 -5.67
N ALA A 202 17.67 -12.30 -4.88
CA ALA A 202 16.51 -13.14 -5.16
C ALA A 202 15.23 -12.29 -5.33
N THR A 203 15.00 -11.36 -4.40
CA THR A 203 13.88 -10.41 -4.46
C THR A 203 13.91 -9.59 -5.75
N ILE A 204 15.05 -9.02 -6.11
CA ILE A 204 15.19 -8.21 -7.33
C ILE A 204 14.99 -9.05 -8.59
N LEU A 205 15.55 -10.26 -8.67
CA LEU A 205 15.38 -11.16 -9.82
C LEU A 205 13.91 -11.57 -9.98
N ALA A 206 13.25 -11.98 -8.91
CA ALA A 206 11.85 -12.39 -8.92
C ALA A 206 10.93 -11.24 -9.35
N GLN A 207 11.13 -10.04 -8.81
CA GLN A 207 10.36 -8.84 -9.17
C GLN A 207 10.67 -8.39 -10.61
N SER A 208 11.90 -8.58 -11.10
CA SER A 208 12.26 -8.30 -12.51
C SER A 208 11.42 -9.16 -13.46
N ILE A 209 11.27 -10.43 -13.14
CA ILE A 209 10.43 -11.36 -13.94
C ILE A 209 8.97 -10.89 -13.94
N SER A 210 8.42 -10.51 -12.78
CA SER A 210 7.06 -9.95 -12.71
C SER A 210 6.90 -8.68 -13.53
N ALA A 211 7.85 -7.75 -13.46
CA ALA A 211 7.81 -6.51 -14.22
C ALA A 211 7.83 -6.79 -15.74
N VAL A 212 8.71 -7.71 -16.17
CA VAL A 212 8.78 -8.14 -17.58
C VAL A 212 7.49 -8.81 -18.03
N LEU A 213 6.92 -9.71 -17.23
CA LEU A 213 5.66 -10.38 -17.54
C LEU A 213 4.50 -9.38 -17.66
N CYS A 214 4.41 -8.40 -16.75
CA CYS A 214 3.43 -7.30 -16.83
C CYS A 214 3.61 -6.50 -18.14
N LEU A 215 4.84 -6.12 -18.46
CA LEU A 215 5.15 -5.37 -19.68
C LEU A 215 4.77 -6.17 -20.95
N LEU A 216 5.19 -7.43 -21.03
CA LEU A 216 4.85 -8.31 -22.15
C LEU A 216 3.34 -8.48 -22.31
N TYR A 217 2.60 -8.60 -21.22
CA TYR A 217 1.14 -8.67 -21.24
C TYR A 217 0.53 -7.35 -21.73
N ILE A 218 1.03 -6.21 -21.30
CA ILE A 218 0.58 -4.90 -21.77
C ILE A 218 0.80 -4.79 -23.29
N LEU A 219 1.99 -5.12 -23.77
CA LEU A 219 2.34 -5.01 -25.20
C LEU A 219 1.53 -5.96 -26.07
N LYS A 220 1.25 -7.18 -25.62
CA LYS A 220 0.57 -8.22 -26.45
C LYS A 220 -0.95 -8.20 -26.31
N LYS A 221 -1.48 -7.97 -25.10
CA LYS A 221 -2.91 -8.18 -24.79
C LYS A 221 -3.66 -6.90 -24.42
N SER A 222 -2.97 -5.85 -23.91
CA SER A 222 -3.58 -4.59 -23.48
C SER A 222 -3.16 -3.43 -24.38
N ARG A 223 -3.29 -3.59 -25.69
CA ARG A 223 -2.81 -2.63 -26.72
C ARG A 223 -3.34 -1.21 -26.56
N ILE A 224 -4.44 -1.01 -25.83
CA ILE A 224 -4.97 0.31 -25.51
C ILE A 224 -3.99 1.15 -24.66
N LEU A 225 -3.13 0.49 -23.86
CA LEU A 225 -2.09 1.12 -23.07
C LEU A 225 -0.78 1.37 -23.85
N VAL A 226 -0.68 0.82 -25.08
CA VAL A 226 0.55 0.94 -25.87
C VAL A 226 0.54 2.27 -26.61
N PHE A 227 1.51 3.11 -26.29
CA PHE A 227 1.69 4.40 -26.94
C PHE A 227 2.70 4.33 -28.10
N LYS A 228 2.66 5.32 -28.99
CA LYS A 228 3.61 5.50 -30.10
C LYS A 228 4.46 6.75 -29.83
N PRO A 229 5.60 6.95 -30.51
CA PRO A 229 6.44 8.15 -30.33
C PRO A 229 5.68 9.48 -30.45
N LYS A 230 4.64 9.55 -31.27
CA LYS A 230 3.79 10.76 -31.41
C LYS A 230 3.08 11.16 -30.10
N HIS A 231 2.93 10.26 -29.12
CA HIS A 231 2.28 10.53 -27.83
C HIS A 231 3.25 11.05 -26.77
N LEU A 232 4.57 11.12 -27.06
CA LEU A 232 5.62 11.60 -26.15
C LEU A 232 5.69 13.13 -26.06
N GLY A 233 4.69 13.85 -26.58
CA GLY A 233 4.64 15.33 -26.50
C GLY A 233 4.62 15.82 -25.05
N PHE A 234 5.32 16.92 -24.78
CA PHE A 234 5.35 17.55 -23.47
C PHE A 234 4.09 18.38 -23.24
N ASP A 235 3.31 17.99 -22.22
CA ASP A 235 2.14 18.71 -21.73
C ASP A 235 2.37 19.04 -20.25
N CYS A 236 2.69 20.30 -19.96
CA CYS A 236 3.07 20.75 -18.62
C CYS A 236 1.98 20.45 -17.56
N GLU A 237 0.70 20.62 -17.90
CA GLU A 237 -0.41 20.36 -16.96
C GLU A 237 -0.55 18.88 -16.65
N LEU A 238 -0.42 18.02 -17.68
CA LEU A 238 -0.47 16.58 -17.50
C LEU A 238 0.71 16.10 -16.64
N TYR A 239 1.93 16.53 -16.94
CA TYR A 239 3.13 16.17 -16.17
C TYR A 239 3.03 16.64 -14.72
N LYS A 240 2.63 17.90 -14.49
CA LYS A 240 2.40 18.46 -13.16
C LYS A 240 1.31 17.67 -12.40
N SER A 241 0.24 17.27 -13.09
CA SER A 241 -0.83 16.47 -12.48
C SER A 241 -0.35 15.08 -12.08
N LEU A 242 0.35 14.37 -12.94
CA LEU A 242 0.93 13.05 -12.70
C LEU A 242 1.93 13.07 -11.53
N PHE A 243 2.89 14.02 -11.60
CA PHE A 243 3.90 14.18 -10.57
C PHE A 243 3.27 14.47 -9.20
N ALA A 244 2.36 15.44 -9.14
CA ALA A 244 1.72 15.82 -7.89
C ALA A 244 0.84 14.69 -7.32
N GLN A 245 0.13 13.92 -8.16
CA GLN A 245 -0.67 12.79 -7.69
C GLN A 245 0.22 11.63 -7.21
N GLY A 246 1.30 11.33 -7.94
CA GLY A 246 2.28 10.31 -7.55
C GLY A 246 2.94 10.65 -6.22
N PHE A 247 3.47 11.88 -6.09
CA PHE A 247 4.10 12.35 -4.85
C PHE A 247 3.12 12.37 -3.66
N SER A 248 1.91 12.87 -3.87
CA SER A 248 0.89 12.89 -2.82
C SER A 248 0.65 11.50 -2.25
N MET A 249 0.47 10.49 -3.10
CA MET A 249 0.24 9.13 -2.66
C MET A 249 1.48 8.47 -2.08
N GLY A 250 2.65 8.72 -2.65
CA GLY A 250 3.92 8.23 -2.12
C GLY A 250 4.22 8.79 -0.73
N PHE A 251 4.13 10.10 -0.55
CA PHE A 251 4.32 10.74 0.75
C PHE A 251 3.25 10.35 1.77
N MET A 252 2.00 10.18 1.35
CA MET A 252 0.94 9.73 2.24
C MET A 252 1.32 8.41 2.93
N VAL A 253 1.81 7.43 2.18
CA VAL A 253 2.21 6.14 2.75
C VAL A 253 3.47 6.28 3.61
N ALA A 254 4.45 7.06 3.16
CA ALA A 254 5.67 7.32 3.93
C ALA A 254 5.39 8.02 5.28
N ILE A 255 4.48 8.98 5.30
CA ILE A 255 4.04 9.68 6.53
C ILE A 255 3.36 8.71 7.50
N VAL A 256 2.47 7.83 7.01
CA VAL A 256 1.80 6.83 7.84
C VAL A 256 2.81 5.86 8.45
N SER A 257 3.77 5.36 7.66
CA SER A 257 4.85 4.48 8.14
C SER A 257 5.72 5.18 9.20
N SER A 258 6.10 6.45 8.97
CA SER A 258 6.87 7.24 9.95
C SER A 258 6.11 7.41 11.27
N GLY A 259 4.80 7.67 11.22
CA GLY A 259 3.96 7.75 12.40
C GLY A 259 3.92 6.44 13.19
N SER A 260 3.94 5.30 12.51
CA SER A 260 3.98 3.98 13.16
C SER A 260 5.33 3.72 13.87
N LEU A 261 6.44 4.17 13.29
CA LEU A 261 7.76 4.10 13.93
C LEU A 261 7.84 4.97 15.21
N ILE A 262 7.25 6.17 15.19
CA ILE A 262 7.17 7.04 16.36
C ILE A 262 6.34 6.39 17.47
N LEU A 263 5.20 5.81 17.13
CA LEU A 263 4.37 5.09 18.10
C LEU A 263 5.11 3.89 18.68
N GLN A 264 5.85 3.14 17.83
CA GLN A 264 6.66 2.00 18.27
C GLN A 264 7.72 2.40 19.29
N SER A 265 8.36 3.58 19.17
CA SER A 265 9.33 4.05 20.14
C SER A 265 8.72 4.24 21.54
N ALA A 266 7.47 4.71 21.61
CA ALA A 266 6.75 4.82 22.88
C ALA A 266 6.39 3.43 23.47
N ILE A 267 6.01 2.48 22.62
CA ILE A 267 5.69 1.11 23.05
C ILE A 267 6.93 0.42 23.63
N ASN A 268 8.11 0.66 23.06
CA ASN A 268 9.36 0.09 23.54
C ASN A 268 9.69 0.48 25.00
N ASN A 269 9.18 1.61 25.47
CA ASN A 269 9.34 2.06 26.85
C ASN A 269 8.33 1.44 27.83
N LEU A 270 7.35 0.66 27.37
CA LEU A 270 6.31 0.05 28.21
C LEU A 270 6.66 -1.36 28.74
N GLY A 271 7.79 -1.92 28.30
CA GLY A 271 8.27 -3.22 28.74
C GLY A 271 8.07 -4.36 27.71
N VAL A 272 8.90 -5.39 27.87
CA VAL A 272 9.05 -6.48 26.90
C VAL A 272 7.75 -7.24 26.66
N MET A 273 6.93 -7.47 27.70
CA MET A 273 5.67 -8.21 27.57
C MET A 273 4.63 -7.43 26.76
N ILE A 274 4.59 -6.10 26.93
CA ILE A 274 3.72 -5.21 26.15
C ILE A 274 4.17 -5.18 24.68
N ILE A 275 5.47 -5.11 24.42
CA ILE A 275 6.03 -5.17 23.06
C ILE A 275 5.60 -6.47 22.37
N ALA A 276 5.80 -7.63 23.02
CA ALA A 276 5.45 -8.93 22.45
C ALA A 276 3.94 -9.03 22.16
N GLY A 277 3.10 -8.59 23.11
CA GLY A 277 1.64 -8.54 22.93
C GLY A 277 1.21 -7.61 21.80
N HIS A 278 1.87 -6.46 21.66
CA HIS A 278 1.60 -5.49 20.59
C HIS A 278 1.95 -6.06 19.20
N ILE A 279 3.12 -6.71 19.07
CA ILE A 279 3.53 -7.36 17.82
C ILE A 279 2.51 -8.42 17.39
N ALA A 280 2.08 -9.29 18.33
CA ALA A 280 1.06 -10.30 18.04
C ALA A 280 -0.27 -9.67 17.61
N ALA A 281 -0.76 -8.68 18.35
CA ALA A 281 -1.98 -7.96 18.02
C ALA A 281 -1.90 -7.25 16.66
N ARG A 282 -0.80 -6.58 16.36
CA ARG A 282 -0.57 -5.90 15.07
C ARG A 282 -0.52 -6.87 13.89
N LYS A 283 0.02 -8.07 14.09
CA LYS A 283 0.06 -9.11 13.05
C LYS A 283 -1.35 -9.62 12.72
N ILE A 284 -2.19 -9.82 13.74
CA ILE A 284 -3.62 -10.14 13.55
C ILE A 284 -4.30 -8.97 12.82
N PHE A 285 -4.12 -7.76 13.31
CA PHE A 285 -4.68 -6.54 12.72
C PHE A 285 -4.35 -6.42 11.23
N SER A 286 -3.09 -6.65 10.84
CA SER A 286 -2.66 -6.53 9.44
C SER A 286 -3.39 -7.49 8.51
N VAL A 287 -3.61 -8.74 8.95
CA VAL A 287 -4.38 -9.74 8.17
C VAL A 287 -5.85 -9.35 8.06
N LEU A 288 -6.48 -8.93 9.17
CA LEU A 288 -7.88 -8.52 9.21
C LEU A 288 -8.16 -7.26 8.36
N ASN A 289 -7.14 -6.44 8.12
CA ASN A 289 -7.24 -5.21 7.33
C ASN A 289 -7.14 -5.43 5.81
N ILE A 290 -6.67 -6.59 5.35
CA ILE A 290 -6.47 -6.89 3.91
C ILE A 290 -7.73 -6.64 3.08
N PRO A 291 -8.94 -7.10 3.45
CA PRO A 291 -10.15 -6.84 2.68
C PRO A 291 -10.46 -5.34 2.57
N VAL A 292 -10.29 -4.58 3.66
CA VAL A 292 -10.57 -3.15 3.70
C VAL A 292 -9.65 -2.38 2.75
N ILE A 293 -8.35 -2.71 2.73
CA ILE A 293 -7.37 -2.14 1.80
C ILE A 293 -7.77 -2.47 0.35
N SER A 294 -8.20 -3.71 0.09
CA SER A 294 -8.58 -4.15 -1.26
C SER A 294 -9.79 -3.39 -1.79
N PHE A 295 -10.80 -3.13 -0.93
CA PHE A 295 -11.95 -2.29 -1.28
C PHE A 295 -11.56 -0.81 -1.46
N GLY A 296 -10.55 -0.33 -0.73
CA GLY A 296 -9.96 0.98 -0.94
C GLY A 296 -9.36 1.13 -2.35
N VAL A 297 -8.55 0.17 -2.78
CA VAL A 297 -7.95 0.16 -4.14
C VAL A 297 -9.02 0.11 -5.23
N PHE A 298 -10.08 -0.71 -5.04
CA PHE A 298 -11.24 -0.69 -5.92
C PHE A 298 -11.85 0.72 -5.99
N SER A 299 -12.11 1.34 -4.83
CA SER A 299 -12.75 2.65 -4.76
C SER A 299 -11.94 3.70 -5.51
N ALA A 300 -10.62 3.73 -5.37
CA ALA A 300 -9.75 4.65 -6.10
C ALA A 300 -9.90 4.50 -7.63
N THR A 301 -9.79 3.26 -8.12
CA THR A 301 -9.87 2.97 -9.56
C THR A 301 -11.28 3.19 -10.11
N PHE A 302 -12.30 2.69 -9.42
CA PHE A 302 -13.70 2.83 -9.80
C PHE A 302 -14.12 4.30 -9.87
N VAL A 303 -13.82 5.06 -8.83
CA VAL A 303 -14.13 6.50 -8.77
C VAL A 303 -13.39 7.23 -9.88
N SER A 304 -12.10 6.95 -10.10
CA SER A 304 -11.33 7.63 -11.13
C SER A 304 -11.83 7.37 -12.55
N GLN A 305 -12.16 6.12 -12.89
CA GLN A 305 -12.76 5.81 -14.18
C GLN A 305 -14.12 6.49 -14.37
N ASN A 306 -15.01 6.40 -13.39
CA ASN A 306 -16.33 7.00 -13.46
C ASN A 306 -16.29 8.54 -13.42
N PHE A 307 -15.28 9.13 -12.78
CA PHE A 307 -15.03 10.56 -12.82
C PHE A 307 -14.60 11.01 -14.23
N GLY A 308 -13.69 10.27 -14.87
CA GLY A 308 -13.34 10.49 -16.28
C GLY A 308 -14.53 10.40 -17.23
N ALA A 309 -15.45 9.45 -16.97
CA ALA A 309 -16.69 9.26 -17.70
C ALA A 309 -17.84 10.21 -17.30
N LYS A 310 -17.62 11.12 -16.35
CA LYS A 310 -18.63 12.05 -15.78
C LYS A 310 -19.86 11.33 -15.18
N LYS A 311 -19.73 10.09 -14.69
CA LYS A 311 -20.80 9.27 -14.12
C LYS A 311 -20.93 9.49 -12.60
N TYR A 312 -21.26 10.67 -12.16
CA TYR A 312 -21.23 11.09 -10.74
C TYR A 312 -22.17 10.29 -9.83
N GLU A 313 -23.39 9.97 -10.31
CA GLU A 313 -24.33 9.15 -9.52
C GLU A 313 -23.81 7.72 -9.32
N ARG A 314 -23.09 7.20 -10.33
CA ARG A 314 -22.45 5.89 -10.21
C ARG A 314 -21.32 5.91 -9.17
N ILE A 315 -20.56 7.02 -9.08
CA ILE A 315 -19.55 7.24 -8.03
C ILE A 315 -20.18 7.15 -6.66
N LYS A 316 -21.28 7.91 -6.41
CA LYS A 316 -21.97 7.90 -5.10
C LYS A 316 -22.37 6.49 -4.68
N ARG A 317 -23.02 5.76 -5.59
CA ARG A 317 -23.45 4.37 -5.33
C ARG A 317 -22.28 3.42 -5.09
N GLY A 318 -21.21 3.55 -5.87
CA GLY A 318 -20.01 2.71 -5.71
C GLY A 318 -19.30 2.91 -4.38
N VAL A 319 -19.15 4.16 -3.95
CA VAL A 319 -18.57 4.52 -2.66
C VAL A 319 -19.45 4.02 -1.51
N LEU A 320 -20.79 4.23 -1.61
CA LEU A 320 -21.73 3.72 -0.61
C LEU A 320 -21.63 2.18 -0.47
N TYR A 321 -21.63 1.44 -1.58
CA TYR A 321 -21.53 -0.01 -1.54
C TYR A 321 -20.20 -0.47 -0.96
N SER A 322 -19.09 0.22 -1.28
CA SER A 322 -17.78 -0.07 -0.68
C SER A 322 -17.79 0.13 0.84
N ILE A 323 -18.41 1.21 1.32
CA ILE A 323 -18.58 1.48 2.76
C ILE A 323 -19.45 0.40 3.42
N LEU A 324 -20.58 0.04 2.82
CA LEU A 324 -21.48 -0.98 3.36
C LEU A 324 -20.80 -2.35 3.47
N ILE A 325 -20.01 -2.76 2.47
CA ILE A 325 -19.28 -4.02 2.51
C ILE A 325 -18.18 -3.99 3.59
N CYS A 326 -17.46 -2.87 3.75
CA CYS A 326 -16.51 -2.71 4.85
C CYS A 326 -17.23 -2.78 6.21
N ALA A 327 -18.43 -2.19 6.34
CA ALA A 327 -19.22 -2.28 7.56
C ALA A 327 -19.67 -3.71 7.85
N VAL A 328 -20.18 -4.44 6.84
CA VAL A 328 -20.53 -5.88 6.99
C VAL A 328 -19.30 -6.68 7.39
N TRP A 329 -18.15 -6.47 6.75
CA TRP A 329 -16.90 -7.13 7.13
C TRP A 329 -16.53 -6.85 8.59
N SER A 330 -16.65 -5.61 9.04
CA SER A 330 -16.36 -5.22 10.42
C SER A 330 -17.28 -5.91 11.43
N VAL A 331 -18.57 -6.06 11.10
CA VAL A 331 -19.53 -6.83 11.93
C VAL A 331 -19.14 -8.30 11.99
N VAL A 332 -18.79 -8.90 10.84
CA VAL A 332 -18.29 -10.30 10.79
C VAL A 332 -17.05 -10.45 11.68
N LEU A 333 -16.10 -9.52 11.61
CA LEU A 333 -14.91 -9.51 12.45
C LEU A 333 -15.27 -9.39 13.94
N MET A 334 -16.20 -8.52 14.29
CA MET A 334 -16.64 -8.35 15.68
C MET A 334 -17.24 -9.66 16.23
N CYS A 335 -18.07 -10.33 15.46
CA CYS A 335 -18.68 -11.60 15.86
C CYS A 335 -17.64 -12.75 15.93
N THR A 336 -16.73 -12.85 14.98
CA THR A 336 -15.74 -13.94 14.94
C THR A 336 -14.63 -13.75 15.97
N MET A 337 -14.13 -12.51 16.12
CA MET A 337 -13.02 -12.26 17.04
C MET A 337 -13.42 -12.34 18.51
N THR A 338 -14.68 -12.16 18.89
CA THR A 338 -15.13 -12.46 20.25
C THR A 338 -14.84 -13.90 20.66
N LEU A 339 -14.84 -14.82 19.71
CA LEU A 339 -14.59 -16.26 19.95
C LEU A 339 -13.12 -16.65 19.75
N PHE A 340 -12.43 -16.01 18.81
CA PHE A 340 -11.12 -16.48 18.32
C PHE A 340 -9.91 -15.61 18.72
N VAL A 341 -10.09 -14.45 19.40
CA VAL A 341 -8.97 -13.58 19.79
C VAL A 341 -7.93 -14.32 20.61
N GLY A 342 -8.32 -15.00 21.68
CA GLY A 342 -7.38 -15.73 22.55
C GLY A 342 -6.58 -16.80 21.81
N PRO A 343 -7.23 -17.75 21.12
CA PRO A 343 -6.55 -18.75 20.29
C PRO A 343 -5.62 -18.14 19.23
N ALA A 344 -6.05 -17.08 18.55
CA ALA A 344 -5.25 -16.42 17.53
C ALA A 344 -3.97 -15.78 18.10
N ILE A 345 -4.07 -15.14 19.26
CA ILE A 345 -2.91 -14.54 19.94
C ILE A 345 -1.92 -15.64 20.36
N ARG A 346 -2.40 -16.73 21.01
CA ARG A 346 -1.55 -17.86 21.41
C ARG A 346 -0.82 -18.46 20.22
N PHE A 347 -1.53 -18.69 19.13
CA PHE A 347 -0.93 -19.22 17.89
C PHE A 347 0.16 -18.32 17.32
N LEU A 348 -0.04 -16.99 17.30
CA LEU A 348 0.89 -16.06 16.69
C LEU A 348 2.03 -15.63 17.61
N SER A 349 1.78 -15.52 18.93
CA SER A 349 2.81 -15.16 19.91
C SER A 349 3.66 -16.37 20.32
N GLY A 350 3.15 -17.59 20.16
CA GLY A 350 3.76 -18.80 20.70
C GLY A 350 3.85 -18.78 22.24
N SER A 351 3.12 -17.89 22.92
CA SER A 351 3.23 -17.65 24.34
C SER A 351 1.88 -17.83 25.05
N GLU A 352 1.93 -18.41 26.25
CA GLU A 352 0.80 -18.49 27.16
C GLU A 352 0.91 -17.45 28.31
N ASN A 353 1.87 -16.52 28.23
CA ASN A 353 2.05 -15.50 29.26
C ASN A 353 0.79 -14.64 29.39
N PRO A 354 0.17 -14.57 30.60
CA PRO A 354 -1.08 -13.85 30.82
C PRO A 354 -1.00 -12.36 30.48
N GLU A 355 0.15 -11.71 30.67
CA GLU A 355 0.33 -10.28 30.38
C GLU A 355 0.32 -10.00 28.88
N ILE A 356 0.95 -10.87 28.06
CA ILE A 356 0.94 -10.80 26.59
C ILE A 356 -0.49 -10.98 26.10
N LEU A 357 -1.18 -11.99 26.60
CA LEU A 357 -2.56 -12.32 26.21
C LEU A 357 -3.54 -11.21 26.61
N ASP A 358 -3.39 -10.65 27.83
CA ASP A 358 -4.24 -9.56 28.34
C ASP A 358 -4.11 -8.30 27.47
N TYR A 359 -2.86 -7.87 27.24
CA TYR A 359 -2.61 -6.70 26.43
C TYR A 359 -3.13 -6.84 25.00
N ALA A 360 -2.76 -7.94 24.32
CA ALA A 360 -3.13 -8.17 22.93
C ALA A 360 -4.66 -8.32 22.77
N SER A 361 -5.31 -8.99 23.72
CA SER A 361 -6.77 -9.11 23.72
C SER A 361 -7.45 -7.75 23.90
N LYS A 362 -7.00 -6.94 24.86
CA LYS A 362 -7.54 -5.59 25.08
C LYS A 362 -7.35 -4.70 23.86
N TYR A 363 -6.18 -4.74 23.21
CA TYR A 363 -5.90 -4.02 21.98
C TYR A 363 -6.88 -4.38 20.86
N LEU A 364 -7.10 -5.68 20.65
CA LEU A 364 -8.01 -6.16 19.61
C LEU A 364 -9.47 -5.90 19.94
N TYR A 365 -9.93 -6.23 21.16
CA TYR A 365 -11.31 -6.00 21.55
C TYR A 365 -11.71 -4.53 21.53
N PHE A 366 -10.81 -3.62 21.89
CA PHE A 366 -11.07 -2.19 21.78
C PHE A 366 -11.02 -1.71 20.32
N GLY A 367 -10.06 -2.20 19.52
CA GLY A 367 -9.84 -1.75 18.15
C GLY A 367 -10.89 -2.25 17.15
N ILE A 368 -11.36 -3.49 17.27
CA ILE A 368 -12.26 -4.13 16.30
C ILE A 368 -13.56 -3.35 16.05
N PRO A 369 -14.28 -2.82 17.03
CA PRO A 369 -15.47 -1.99 16.77
C PRO A 369 -15.19 -0.77 15.87
N PHE A 370 -13.96 -0.21 15.94
CA PHE A 370 -13.55 0.93 15.12
C PHE A 370 -13.16 0.54 13.68
N TYR A 371 -13.16 -0.74 13.32
CA TYR A 371 -12.94 -1.16 11.93
C TYR A 371 -14.01 -0.62 10.96
N VAL A 372 -15.22 -0.37 11.44
CA VAL A 372 -16.26 0.33 10.64
C VAL A 372 -15.74 1.71 10.25
N ILE A 373 -15.20 2.45 11.21
CA ILE A 373 -14.64 3.80 11.00
C ILE A 373 -13.41 3.72 10.08
N LEU A 374 -12.52 2.76 10.31
CA LEU A 374 -11.35 2.52 9.45
C LEU A 374 -11.77 2.19 8.01
N GLY A 375 -12.81 1.38 7.83
CA GLY A 375 -13.36 1.06 6.50
C GLY A 375 -13.89 2.30 5.78
N ILE A 376 -14.67 3.15 6.47
CA ILE A 376 -15.16 4.43 5.93
C ILE A 376 -13.98 5.33 5.56
N LEU A 377 -13.00 5.46 6.45
CA LEU A 377 -11.77 6.25 6.26
C LEU A 377 -11.03 5.84 4.98
N ILE A 378 -10.73 4.54 4.84
CA ILE A 378 -9.95 4.02 3.72
C ILE A 378 -10.72 4.19 2.41
N VAL A 379 -12.02 3.89 2.38
CA VAL A 379 -12.86 4.07 1.19
C VAL A 379 -12.94 5.54 0.80
N LEU A 380 -13.19 6.45 1.74
CA LEU A 380 -13.28 7.89 1.45
C LEU A 380 -11.94 8.46 0.99
N ARG A 381 -10.83 8.13 1.67
CA ARG A 381 -9.48 8.57 1.29
C ARG A 381 -9.17 8.19 -0.15
N ASN A 382 -9.36 6.91 -0.49
CA ASN A 382 -9.13 6.40 -1.84
C ASN A 382 -10.11 6.98 -2.88
N SER A 383 -11.36 7.21 -2.51
CA SER A 383 -12.36 7.86 -3.39
C SER A 383 -11.97 9.31 -3.71
N ILE A 384 -11.52 10.07 -2.72
CA ILE A 384 -11.07 11.46 -2.91
C ILE A 384 -9.82 11.50 -3.82
N GLN A 385 -8.90 10.53 -3.66
CA GLN A 385 -7.77 10.36 -4.58
C GLN A 385 -8.25 10.04 -6.00
N GLY A 386 -9.25 9.16 -6.15
CA GLY A 386 -9.90 8.85 -7.42
C GLY A 386 -10.55 10.06 -8.10
N LEU A 387 -11.00 11.04 -7.33
CA LEU A 387 -11.46 12.34 -7.82
C LEU A 387 -10.31 13.30 -8.18
N LYS A 388 -9.06 12.84 -8.12
CA LYS A 388 -7.82 13.58 -8.42
C LYS A 388 -7.47 14.70 -7.42
N TYR A 389 -8.08 14.70 -6.23
CA TYR A 389 -7.59 15.57 -5.16
C TYR A 389 -6.25 15.04 -4.63
N LYS A 390 -5.26 15.93 -4.54
CA LYS A 390 -3.88 15.60 -4.19
C LYS A 390 -3.56 15.91 -2.74
N VAL A 391 -3.92 17.11 -2.29
CA VAL A 391 -3.55 17.64 -0.97
C VAL A 391 -4.48 17.13 0.14
N LEU A 392 -5.78 17.06 -0.11
CA LEU A 392 -6.76 16.74 0.91
C LEU A 392 -6.63 15.32 1.51
N PRO A 393 -6.33 14.27 0.71
CA PRO A 393 -5.96 12.95 1.27
C PRO A 393 -4.63 12.98 2.04
N LEU A 394 -3.65 13.78 1.59
CA LEU A 394 -2.36 13.93 2.28
C LEU A 394 -2.54 14.57 3.66
N ILE A 395 -3.43 15.57 3.80
CA ILE A 395 -3.76 16.17 5.09
C ILE A 395 -4.23 15.12 6.09
N SER A 396 -5.02 14.12 5.67
CA SER A 396 -5.43 13.05 6.57
C SER A 396 -4.24 12.25 7.14
N SER A 397 -3.19 12.02 6.35
CA SER A 397 -1.97 11.35 6.84
C SER A 397 -1.14 12.25 7.76
N VAL A 398 -1.14 13.56 7.52
CA VAL A 398 -0.54 14.53 8.45
C VAL A 398 -1.28 14.54 9.80
N ILE A 399 -2.61 14.49 9.79
CA ILE A 399 -3.43 14.35 11.02
C ILE A 399 -3.03 13.06 11.76
N GLU A 400 -2.85 11.95 11.04
CA GLU A 400 -2.41 10.68 11.62
C GLU A 400 -1.03 10.81 12.28
N LEU A 401 -0.06 11.39 11.59
CA LEU A 401 1.29 11.59 12.11
C LEU A 401 1.28 12.48 13.35
N LEU A 402 0.65 13.64 13.29
CA LEU A 402 0.55 14.57 14.40
C LEU A 402 -0.19 13.94 15.59
N GLY A 403 -1.26 13.20 15.33
CA GLY A 403 -1.98 12.45 16.34
C GLY A 403 -1.07 11.44 17.06
N LYS A 404 -0.32 10.62 16.30
CA LYS A 404 0.63 9.65 16.86
C LYS A 404 1.74 10.33 17.68
N ILE A 405 2.27 11.48 17.22
CA ILE A 405 3.26 12.29 17.97
C ILE A 405 2.65 12.78 19.27
N LEU A 406 1.46 13.37 19.24
CA LEU A 406 0.77 13.88 20.44
C LEU A 406 0.52 12.75 21.45
N PHE A 407 0.05 11.59 21.00
CA PHE A 407 -0.16 10.43 21.85
C PHE A 407 1.16 9.95 22.47
N THR A 408 2.23 9.85 21.68
CA THR A 408 3.55 9.41 22.13
C THR A 408 4.12 10.34 23.21
N ILE A 409 3.99 11.65 23.05
CA ILE A 409 4.62 12.63 23.95
C ILE A 409 3.74 12.94 25.17
N LEU A 410 2.41 13.06 24.99
CA LEU A 410 1.54 13.62 26.03
C LEU A 410 0.64 12.59 26.71
N ILE A 411 0.18 11.57 25.99
CA ILE A 411 -0.87 10.68 26.47
C ILE A 411 -0.30 9.35 26.98
N ILE A 412 0.55 8.68 26.20
CA ILE A 412 1.14 7.41 26.58
C ILE A 412 1.95 7.50 27.90
N PRO A 413 2.75 8.54 28.17
CA PRO A 413 3.45 8.66 29.44
C PRO A 413 2.53 8.75 30.67
N LYS A 414 1.27 9.22 30.48
CA LYS A 414 0.29 9.39 31.58
C LYS A 414 -0.55 8.14 31.83
N ILE A 415 -0.99 7.47 30.78
CA ILE A 415 -1.95 6.35 30.88
C ILE A 415 -1.40 5.01 30.37
N GLY A 416 -0.09 4.96 30.04
CA GLY A 416 0.64 3.75 29.70
C GLY A 416 0.03 3.01 28.52
N LYS A 417 -0.13 1.69 28.65
CA LYS A 417 -0.66 0.79 27.61
C LYS A 417 -2.01 1.20 27.03
N TRP A 418 -2.86 1.85 27.81
CA TRP A 418 -4.16 2.35 27.31
C TRP A 418 -3.99 3.47 26.29
N GLY A 419 -2.95 4.31 26.44
CA GLY A 419 -2.64 5.33 25.46
C GLY A 419 -2.32 4.75 24.09
N VAL A 420 -1.64 3.61 24.03
CA VAL A 420 -1.38 2.88 22.77
C VAL A 420 -2.66 2.29 22.20
N ILE A 421 -3.48 1.66 23.04
CA ILE A 421 -4.73 1.00 22.62
C ILE A 421 -5.71 1.99 21.97
N VAL A 422 -5.90 3.18 22.55
CA VAL A 422 -6.88 4.16 22.08
C VAL A 422 -6.35 5.09 21.00
N CYS A 423 -5.03 5.13 20.77
CA CYS A 423 -4.37 6.07 19.87
C CYS A 423 -4.95 6.01 18.44
N GLU A 424 -4.80 4.88 17.77
CA GLU A 424 -5.24 4.73 16.37
C GLU A 424 -6.75 4.89 16.19
N PRO A 425 -7.63 4.26 17.02
CA PRO A 425 -9.07 4.42 16.91
C PRO A 425 -9.56 5.88 16.99
N LEU A 426 -9.00 6.68 17.91
CA LEU A 426 -9.38 8.09 18.03
C LEU A 426 -8.89 8.91 16.83
N ILE A 427 -7.69 8.66 16.36
CA ILE A 427 -7.16 9.33 15.16
C ILE A 427 -8.01 8.99 13.94
N TRP A 428 -8.45 7.73 13.76
CA TRP A 428 -9.34 7.35 12.66
C TRP A 428 -10.66 8.10 12.68
N CYS A 429 -11.24 8.36 13.85
CA CYS A 429 -12.45 9.16 13.96
C CYS A 429 -12.23 10.58 13.41
N ILE A 430 -11.15 11.25 13.82
CA ILE A 430 -10.84 12.61 13.38
C ILE A 430 -10.61 12.65 11.86
N MET A 431 -9.81 11.71 11.34
CA MET A 431 -9.55 11.61 9.92
C MET A 431 -10.81 11.34 9.10
N THR A 432 -11.69 10.47 9.60
CA THR A 432 -12.94 10.12 8.93
C THR A 432 -13.85 11.34 8.82
N VAL A 433 -13.96 12.15 9.87
CA VAL A 433 -14.76 13.40 9.84
C VAL A 433 -14.20 14.35 8.78
N GLN A 434 -12.88 14.56 8.76
CA GLN A 434 -12.22 15.41 7.75
C GLN A 434 -12.48 14.91 6.33
N LEU A 435 -12.29 13.60 6.08
CA LEU A 435 -12.48 13.02 4.74
C LEU A 435 -13.95 12.99 4.32
N ALA A 436 -14.89 12.75 5.25
CA ALA A 436 -16.32 12.79 4.98
C ALA A 436 -16.76 14.22 4.57
N TYR A 437 -16.29 15.23 5.27
CA TYR A 437 -16.55 16.62 4.90
C TYR A 437 -16.06 16.95 3.49
N VAL A 438 -14.81 16.56 3.19
CA VAL A 438 -14.20 16.77 1.86
C VAL A 438 -15.00 16.07 0.77
N TYR A 439 -15.33 14.79 0.98
CA TYR A 439 -16.07 13.98 0.00
C TYR A 439 -17.45 14.56 -0.28
N LEU A 440 -18.21 14.89 0.77
CA LEU A 440 -19.55 15.46 0.63
C LEU A 440 -19.52 16.83 -0.09
N ARG A 441 -18.54 17.67 0.23
CA ARG A 441 -18.34 18.95 -0.46
C ARG A 441 -18.00 18.76 -1.94
N ALA A 442 -17.11 17.81 -2.26
CA ALA A 442 -16.74 17.48 -3.64
C ALA A 442 -17.97 16.99 -4.43
N MET A 443 -18.75 16.07 -3.85
CA MET A 443 -19.93 15.52 -4.52
C MET A 443 -21.03 16.57 -4.73
N ARG A 444 -21.28 17.47 -3.77
CA ARG A 444 -22.24 18.58 -3.93
C ARG A 444 -21.85 19.49 -5.09
N ARG A 445 -20.57 19.89 -5.20
CA ARG A 445 -20.07 20.73 -6.29
C ARG A 445 -20.26 20.08 -7.67
N MET A 446 -20.03 18.78 -7.78
CA MET A 446 -20.16 18.04 -9.03
C MET A 446 -21.63 17.90 -9.49
N THR A 447 -22.58 17.83 -8.55
CA THR A 447 -24.01 17.68 -8.87
C THR A 447 -24.70 19.02 -9.09
N SER A 448 -24.19 20.12 -8.56
CA SER A 448 -24.75 21.46 -8.74
C SER A 448 -24.28 22.19 -10.00
N GLY A 449 -23.60 21.51 -10.93
CA GLY A 449 -23.21 22.08 -12.24
C GLY A 449 -22.04 23.08 -12.19
N GLY A 450 -21.32 23.18 -11.06
CA GLY A 450 -20.15 24.04 -10.92
C GLY A 450 -18.92 23.46 -11.65
N ASN A 451 -18.72 23.86 -12.91
CA ASN A 451 -17.64 23.34 -13.76
C ASN A 451 -16.24 23.96 -13.50
N ASP A 452 -16.07 24.92 -12.58
CA ASP A 452 -14.92 25.83 -12.71
C ASP A 452 -13.92 25.91 -11.56
N VAL A 453 -13.79 24.93 -10.63
CA VAL A 453 -12.74 25.08 -9.57
C VAL A 453 -12.00 23.77 -9.22
N LEU A 454 -11.71 22.91 -10.19
CA LEU A 454 -10.85 21.73 -9.95
C LEU A 454 -9.33 21.99 -10.19
N HIS A 455 -8.94 23.21 -10.57
CA HIS A 455 -7.55 23.53 -10.90
C HIS A 455 -6.76 24.27 -9.81
N SER A 456 -7.34 24.58 -8.67
CA SER A 456 -6.71 25.43 -7.63
C SER A 456 -6.58 24.80 -6.23
N SER A 457 -6.51 23.45 -6.10
CA SER A 457 -6.20 22.87 -4.77
C SER A 457 -5.37 21.61 -4.87
#